data_1aa17b86e41db97505a2349dcbe19326
#
_entry.id   1aa17b86e41db97505a2349dcbe19326
#
_cell.length_a   1.000
_cell.length_b   1.000
_cell.length_c   1.000
_cell.angle_alpha   90.00
_cell.angle_beta   90.00
_cell.angle_gamma   90.00
#
_symmetry.space_group_name_H-M   'P 1'
#
loop_
_entity.id
_entity.type
_entity.pdbx_description
1 polymer ?
#
loop_
_entity_poly.entity_id
_entity_poly.type
_entity_poly.pdbx_seq_one_letter_code
_entity_poly.pdbx_strand_id
1 'polypeptide(L)'
;MCIRDSEGGAGGVAGAAATGATASALSGAMGLFSQPNRPPAPESLDAGGWGVGSAGAEAGDGAGEGAVGCADALPSVGCAGVGFFLKKLNIGGFVESLHSMKHATPLLALWACLVAGAALAQPARAPATPAAAQAAAGPQQFQLSNGMQLIVQPDRRAPTAVHMVWLRVGSMDEVDGTSGVAHVLEHMMFKGSRSVPPGDFSRRVAALGGQENAFTSLDYTGYYQQIPAHRLEDVMRLEADRFAHNEWPDAEFRKEIEVVKEERRLRTEDQPRALLWEQLSAAAFTASPYRRPIVGWMSDLDAMTPEDVRQFHRQWYVPANAAVVVAGDVDVAQVRALAEKYYGSIPTRAVPTRKPRTEPAQRGLRRIEVKAPAEQAYVALAFRVPALSAVDAPSAEDRDALALIVLSAVLSGYDGARLERALTQGAQRVADSADSGASVMGRGPAQFVLTGVPAQGKTARQVEDALRAELARVARDGVSAAELERVKTQWIAAKVYERDSVMRQAQSLGQHWVQGWPLDAEDRLLAQLRTVTPQQVQAVAQRYFGDDQLTVATLLPQPLPAGAARPGSAPAAAHRH
;
A
#
# COMPACT_ATOMS: atom_id res chain seq x y z
N MET A 1 1.30 9.01 0.76
CA MET A 1 2.45 9.11 1.63
C MET A 1 2.30 10.20 2.65
N CYS A 2 2.62 9.90 3.92
CA CYS A 2 2.33 10.81 5.03
C CYS A 2 3.14 12.09 4.97
N ILE A 3 2.45 13.21 5.01
CA ILE A 3 3.02 14.46 5.49
C ILE A 3 2.98 14.39 7.02
N ARG A 4 4.11 14.06 7.63
CA ARG A 4 4.35 14.35 9.04
C ARG A 4 5.11 15.66 9.10
N ASP A 5 4.58 16.60 9.86
CA ASP A 5 5.24 17.85 10.16
C ASP A 5 6.65 17.57 10.70
N SER A 6 7.65 18.07 10.00
CA SER A 6 9.04 18.01 10.44
C SER A 6 9.29 19.16 11.41
N GLU A 7 9.08 18.91 12.69
CA GLU A 7 9.82 19.63 13.73
C GLU A 7 10.95 18.72 14.23
N GLY A 8 12.13 19.08 13.94
CA GLY A 8 13.47 18.78 14.37
C GLY A 8 13.74 17.45 15.07
N GLY A 9 14.58 16.64 14.47
CA GLY A 9 15.27 15.54 15.15
C GLY A 9 16.07 14.71 14.18
N ALA A 10 17.37 15.02 14.03
CA ALA A 10 18.32 14.16 13.37
C ALA A 10 18.44 12.86 14.16
N GLY A 11 18.01 11.74 13.57
CA GLY A 11 18.13 10.41 14.16
C GLY A 11 18.08 9.34 13.09
N GLY A 12 19.18 8.62 12.96
CA GLY A 12 19.55 7.68 11.92
C GLY A 12 18.46 6.70 11.46
N VAL A 13 18.40 6.54 10.16
CA VAL A 13 17.61 5.51 9.49
C VAL A 13 18.37 4.19 9.60
N ALA A 14 17.93 3.31 10.48
CA ALA A 14 18.35 1.92 10.49
C ALA A 14 17.55 1.16 9.43
N GLY A 15 18.26 0.70 8.38
CA GLY A 15 17.72 -0.19 7.39
C GLY A 15 17.38 -1.55 7.99
N ALA A 16 16.12 -1.98 7.90
CA ALA A 16 15.71 -3.34 8.20
C ALA A 16 15.95 -4.22 6.98
N ALA A 17 16.91 -5.12 7.11
CA ALA A 17 17.13 -6.20 6.14
C ALA A 17 15.99 -7.23 6.23
N ALA A 18 15.53 -7.65 5.07
CA ALA A 18 14.44 -8.54 4.86
C ALA A 18 14.72 -9.97 5.33
N THR A 19 13.86 -10.49 6.20
CA THR A 19 13.47 -11.90 6.20
C THR A 19 11.97 -11.96 6.49
N GLY A 20 11.18 -12.12 5.44
CA GLY A 20 9.72 -12.22 5.52
C GLY A 20 9.05 -11.99 4.19
N ALA A 21 9.51 -12.68 3.16
CA ALA A 21 8.90 -12.65 1.84
C ALA A 21 7.88 -13.78 1.72
N THR A 22 6.66 -13.62 2.20
CA THR A 22 5.64 -14.65 1.95
C THR A 22 4.21 -14.16 1.75
N ALA A 23 3.94 -12.85 1.80
CA ALA A 23 2.58 -12.34 1.54
C ALA A 23 2.53 -11.22 0.49
N SER A 24 3.67 -10.81 -0.08
CA SER A 24 3.79 -9.59 -0.88
C SER A 24 3.62 -9.78 -2.39
N ALA A 25 3.78 -11.00 -2.89
CA ALA A 25 3.83 -11.25 -4.34
C ALA A 25 2.48 -11.09 -5.05
N LEU A 26 1.37 -11.29 -4.35
CA LEU A 26 0.02 -11.21 -4.95
C LEU A 26 -0.55 -9.79 -4.98
N SER A 27 -0.04 -8.89 -4.15
CA SER A 27 -0.40 -7.47 -4.17
C SER A 27 0.27 -6.70 -5.32
N GLY A 28 1.36 -7.23 -5.87
CA GLY A 28 2.15 -6.61 -6.94
C GLY A 28 1.47 -6.53 -8.31
N ALA A 29 0.44 -7.33 -8.55
CA ALA A 29 -0.27 -7.32 -9.83
C ALA A 29 -1.16 -6.08 -10.04
N MET A 30 -1.42 -5.30 -8.99
CA MET A 30 -2.27 -4.11 -9.06
C MET A 30 -1.57 -2.76 -8.88
N GLY A 31 -0.26 -2.74 -8.67
CA GLY A 31 0.39 -1.45 -8.41
C GLY A 31 1.90 -1.51 -8.35
N LEU A 32 2.55 -1.65 -9.50
CA LEU A 32 4.02 -1.56 -9.59
C LEU A 32 4.57 -0.13 -9.34
N PHE A 33 3.71 0.87 -9.18
CA PHE A 33 4.11 2.27 -8.98
C PHE A 33 3.58 2.92 -7.70
N SER A 34 2.83 2.21 -6.87
CA SER A 34 2.45 2.71 -5.55
C SER A 34 2.57 1.58 -4.53
N GLN A 35 3.72 1.48 -3.88
CA GLN A 35 3.83 0.69 -2.66
C GLN A 35 3.14 1.47 -1.54
N PRO A 36 2.05 0.97 -0.94
CA PRO A 36 1.61 1.52 0.33
C PRO A 36 2.62 1.12 1.41
N ASN A 37 3.18 2.12 2.10
CA ASN A 37 3.98 1.90 3.29
C ASN A 37 3.24 1.00 4.28
N ARG A 38 3.88 -0.09 4.66
CA ARG A 38 3.43 -0.95 5.76
C ARG A 38 3.52 -0.12 7.04
N PRO A 39 2.45 0.03 7.83
CA PRO A 39 2.56 0.68 9.13
C PRO A 39 3.49 -0.15 10.02
N PRO A 40 4.37 0.47 10.82
CA PRO A 40 5.11 -0.24 11.86
C PRO A 40 4.11 -0.79 12.89
N ALA A 41 4.40 -1.97 13.40
CA ALA A 41 3.70 -2.54 14.54
C ALA A 41 3.81 -1.58 15.75
N PRO A 42 2.80 -1.52 16.64
CA PRO A 42 2.88 -0.64 17.81
C PRO A 42 4.00 -1.10 18.73
N GLU A 43 5.02 -0.27 18.88
CA GLU A 43 6.00 -0.42 19.94
C GLU A 43 5.36 -0.03 21.28
N SER A 44 5.57 -0.87 22.27
CA SER A 44 5.21 -0.65 23.67
C SER A 44 5.91 0.60 24.21
N LEU A 45 5.12 1.49 24.81
CA LEU A 45 5.60 2.63 25.59
C LEU A 45 6.31 2.12 26.84
N ASP A 46 7.62 2.27 26.91
CA ASP A 46 8.37 2.26 28.15
C ASP A 46 8.74 3.69 28.54
N ALA A 47 8.34 4.05 29.75
CA ALA A 47 8.59 5.34 30.34
C ALA A 47 10.04 5.43 30.84
N GLY A 48 10.77 6.46 30.41
CA GLY A 48 12.13 6.70 30.93
C GLY A 48 12.77 8.00 30.47
N GLY A 49 12.74 9.01 31.33
CA GLY A 49 13.87 9.85 31.60
C GLY A 49 14.13 11.08 30.70
N TRP A 50 13.72 12.22 31.15
CA TRP A 50 14.17 13.55 30.70
C TRP A 50 15.65 13.76 30.98
N GLY A 51 16.44 14.12 29.98
CA GLY A 51 17.80 14.58 30.09
C GLY A 51 17.98 15.90 29.32
N VAL A 52 17.96 17.02 30.07
CA VAL A 52 18.25 18.36 29.56
C VAL A 52 19.76 18.57 29.59
N GLY A 53 20.35 18.87 28.45
CA GLY A 53 21.73 19.33 28.32
C GLY A 53 21.78 20.86 28.25
N SER A 54 22.32 21.49 29.28
CA SER A 54 22.54 22.94 29.39
C SER A 54 23.93 23.32 28.92
N ALA A 55 24.06 24.44 28.21
CA ALA A 55 25.28 25.19 28.09
C ALA A 55 25.29 26.33 29.16
N GLY A 56 26.44 26.54 29.77
CA GLY A 56 26.60 27.27 30.99
C GLY A 56 26.58 28.81 30.93
N ALA A 57 26.48 29.37 32.10
CA ALA A 57 27.30 30.48 32.63
C ALA A 57 26.92 30.77 34.08
N GLU A 58 27.92 30.67 34.90
CA GLU A 58 28.32 31.38 36.14
C GLU A 58 27.27 31.89 37.20
N ALA A 59 27.56 31.38 38.39
CA ALA A 59 27.72 32.02 39.72
C ALA A 59 26.51 32.63 40.45
N GLY A 60 26.34 32.15 41.69
CA GLY A 60 25.66 32.90 42.76
C GLY A 60 25.14 32.00 43.90
N ASP A 61 25.85 32.12 45.06
CA ASP A 61 25.58 31.48 46.35
C ASP A 61 24.17 31.66 46.92
N GLY A 62 23.73 30.70 47.73
CA GLY A 62 22.63 30.92 48.67
C GLY A 62 22.03 29.64 49.27
N ALA A 63 22.43 29.35 50.50
CA ALA A 63 21.99 28.26 51.37
C ALA A 63 20.51 28.35 51.77
N GLY A 64 19.93 27.18 52.08
CA GLY A 64 18.64 27.13 52.81
C GLY A 64 18.06 25.72 52.93
N GLU A 65 18.23 25.13 54.12
CA GLU A 65 17.71 23.87 54.62
C GLU A 65 16.17 23.77 54.68
N GLY A 66 15.63 22.59 54.64
CA GLY A 66 14.26 22.33 55.05
C GLY A 66 13.72 20.93 54.67
N ALA A 67 13.95 19.96 55.53
CA ALA A 67 13.34 18.63 55.50
C ALA A 67 11.93 18.62 56.08
N VAL A 68 11.17 17.55 55.88
CA VAL A 68 10.04 16.87 56.57
C VAL A 68 9.03 16.46 55.46
N GLY A 69 8.62 15.20 55.15
CA GLY A 69 8.42 14.04 56.00
C GLY A 69 6.97 13.52 55.83
N CYS A 70 6.81 12.21 55.74
CA CYS A 70 5.57 11.38 55.86
C CYS A 70 4.66 11.29 54.61
N ALA A 71 4.50 10.13 53.99
CA ALA A 71 4.02 8.78 54.36
C ALA A 71 2.51 8.57 54.16
N ASP A 72 2.19 7.41 53.59
CA ASP A 72 0.95 6.60 53.58
C ASP A 72 -0.08 6.86 52.47
N ALA A 73 -0.44 5.89 51.70
CA ALA A 73 -1.08 4.63 51.77
C ALA A 73 -1.63 4.18 50.40
N LEU A 74 -1.39 2.95 50.06
CA LEU A 74 -2.06 2.20 48.97
C LEU A 74 -3.50 1.79 49.37
N PRO A 75 -4.41 1.41 48.46
CA PRO A 75 -4.35 0.02 48.04
C PRO A 75 -4.65 -0.31 46.57
N SER A 76 -4.11 -1.45 46.18
CA SER A 76 -4.26 -2.31 45.05
C SER A 76 -5.68 -2.74 44.66
N VAL A 77 -6.00 -2.88 43.36
CA VAL A 77 -6.74 -4.03 42.81
C VAL A 77 -6.24 -4.31 41.39
N GLY A 78 -5.74 -5.53 41.19
CA GLY A 78 -5.34 -6.02 39.89
C GLY A 78 -6.46 -6.75 39.15
N CYS A 79 -6.32 -6.85 37.84
CA CYS A 79 -6.90 -7.93 37.05
C CYS A 79 -6.00 -8.24 35.85
N ALA A 80 -5.56 -9.51 35.81
CA ALA A 80 -4.71 -10.09 34.81
C ALA A 80 -5.48 -10.42 33.52
N GLY A 81 -4.89 -10.11 32.38
CA GLY A 81 -5.32 -10.61 31.07
C GLY A 81 -4.33 -11.64 30.53
N VAL A 82 -4.83 -12.83 30.24
CA VAL A 82 -4.07 -14.01 29.81
C VAL A 82 -3.80 -13.92 28.31
N GLY A 83 -2.52 -13.86 27.92
CA GLY A 83 -2.07 -14.01 26.56
C GLY A 83 -1.78 -15.48 26.23
N PHE A 84 -2.34 -15.98 25.13
CA PHE A 84 -2.04 -17.33 24.62
C PHE A 84 -0.91 -17.26 23.58
N PHE A 85 0.22 -17.87 23.92
CA PHE A 85 1.29 -18.23 23.00
C PHE A 85 1.17 -19.72 22.63
N LEU A 86 0.97 -20.02 21.36
CA LEU A 86 1.12 -21.39 20.85
C LEU A 86 2.53 -21.57 20.28
N LYS A 87 3.38 -22.26 21.00
CA LYS A 87 4.68 -22.72 20.54
C LYS A 87 4.57 -24.18 20.07
N LYS A 88 5.04 -24.46 18.86
CA LYS A 88 5.17 -25.80 18.28
C LYS A 88 5.91 -26.74 19.21
N LEU A 89 5.34 -27.90 19.53
CA LEU A 89 6.00 -29.03 20.16
C LEU A 89 6.18 -30.15 19.14
N ASN A 90 7.44 -30.51 18.97
CA ASN A 90 7.93 -31.63 18.19
C ASN A 90 7.74 -32.89 19.04
N ILE A 91 6.96 -33.90 18.58
CA ILE A 91 6.74 -35.16 19.25
C ILE A 91 7.65 -36.21 18.63
N GLY A 92 8.74 -36.50 19.30
CA GLY A 92 9.61 -37.63 19.01
C GLY A 92 10.42 -38.02 20.25
N GLY A 93 10.01 -39.09 20.90
CA GLY A 93 10.82 -39.81 21.90
C GLY A 93 10.48 -39.48 23.34
N PHE A 94 9.59 -40.28 23.94
CA PHE A 94 9.70 -40.78 25.31
C PHE A 94 8.61 -41.84 25.56
N VAL A 95 8.90 -43.06 25.17
CA VAL A 95 8.31 -44.26 25.78
C VAL A 95 9.47 -44.91 26.52
N GLU A 96 9.50 -44.77 27.85
CA GLU A 96 10.14 -45.63 28.82
C GLU A 96 10.32 -44.85 30.14
N SER A 97 9.36 -44.96 31.03
CA SER A 97 9.55 -45.05 32.49
C SER A 97 8.20 -44.96 33.21
N LEU A 98 7.49 -46.05 33.23
CA LEU A 98 6.36 -46.30 34.15
C LEU A 98 6.67 -47.55 34.96
N HIS A 99 7.42 -47.37 36.05
CA HIS A 99 7.38 -48.29 37.21
C HIS A 99 7.83 -47.52 38.45
N SER A 100 6.99 -47.59 39.44
CA SER A 100 7.18 -47.14 40.81
C SER A 100 6.59 -45.78 41.17
N MET A 101 5.33 -45.80 41.56
CA MET A 101 4.91 -45.24 42.88
C MET A 101 3.45 -45.61 43.15
N LYS A 102 3.27 -46.70 43.90
CA LYS A 102 2.06 -47.03 44.64
C LYS A 102 2.06 -46.17 45.92
N HIS A 103 0.89 -45.65 46.29
CA HIS A 103 0.53 -44.91 47.51
C HIS A 103 0.45 -43.36 47.34
N ALA A 104 -0.68 -42.88 46.85
CA ALA A 104 -1.27 -41.59 47.25
C ALA A 104 -2.70 -41.45 46.69
N THR A 105 -3.63 -42.17 47.24
CA THR A 105 -5.06 -41.92 47.09
C THR A 105 -5.71 -42.12 48.45
N PRO A 106 -6.02 -41.04 49.21
CA PRO A 106 -7.42 -40.66 49.32
C PRO A 106 -7.70 -39.15 49.63
N LEU A 107 -7.05 -38.19 49.01
CA LEU A 107 -7.33 -36.77 49.27
C LEU A 107 -8.04 -36.06 48.11
N LEU A 108 -8.21 -36.70 46.98
CA LEU A 108 -8.89 -36.14 45.81
C LEU A 108 -10.41 -36.39 45.78
N ALA A 109 -10.93 -37.29 46.63
CA ALA A 109 -12.37 -37.58 46.68
C ALA A 109 -13.19 -36.59 47.54
N LEU A 110 -12.54 -35.82 48.44
CA LEU A 110 -13.25 -34.84 49.28
C LEU A 110 -13.43 -33.47 48.63
N TRP A 111 -12.65 -33.16 47.61
CA TRP A 111 -12.79 -31.89 46.87
C TRP A 111 -13.84 -31.94 45.76
N ALA A 112 -14.16 -33.11 45.26
CA ALA A 112 -15.18 -33.29 44.20
C ALA A 112 -16.61 -33.17 44.72
N CYS A 113 -16.87 -33.39 46.02
CA CYS A 113 -18.23 -33.29 46.59
C CYS A 113 -18.60 -31.89 47.10
N LEU A 114 -17.63 -30.98 47.28
CA LEU A 114 -17.90 -29.60 47.74
C LEU A 114 -18.17 -28.63 46.58
N VAL A 115 -17.85 -28.98 45.33
CA VAL A 115 -18.12 -28.15 44.13
C VAL A 115 -19.46 -28.49 43.48
N ALA A 116 -20.06 -29.65 43.80
CA ALA A 116 -21.35 -30.07 43.21
C ALA A 116 -22.59 -29.49 43.93
N GLY A 117 -22.43 -28.77 45.04
CA GLY A 117 -23.54 -28.25 45.86
C GLY A 117 -23.95 -26.79 45.55
N ALA A 118 -23.23 -26.06 44.71
CA ALA A 118 -23.51 -24.64 44.44
C ALA A 118 -24.08 -24.34 43.04
N ALA A 119 -24.49 -25.36 42.28
CA ALA A 119 -24.95 -25.21 40.90
C ALA A 119 -26.47 -25.23 40.69
N LEU A 120 -27.26 -25.04 41.75
CA LEU A 120 -28.72 -25.07 41.66
C LEU A 120 -29.34 -23.77 42.17
N ALA A 121 -29.15 -22.65 41.53
CA ALA A 121 -30.07 -21.49 41.52
C ALA A 121 -29.55 -20.35 40.63
N GLN A 122 -29.36 -20.61 39.34
CA GLN A 122 -29.38 -19.51 38.39
C GLN A 122 -30.63 -19.65 37.53
N PRO A 123 -31.47 -18.57 37.41
CA PRO A 123 -32.57 -18.63 36.49
C PRO A 123 -32.01 -18.80 35.07
N ALA A 124 -32.55 -19.76 34.34
CA ALA A 124 -32.20 -20.01 32.95
C ALA A 124 -32.32 -18.71 32.13
N ARG A 125 -31.17 -18.13 31.80
CA ARG A 125 -31.11 -17.06 30.82
C ARG A 125 -31.55 -17.67 29.50
N ALA A 126 -32.69 -17.21 28.98
CA ALA A 126 -33.16 -17.60 27.66
C ALA A 126 -31.98 -17.51 26.67
N PRO A 127 -31.77 -18.49 25.78
CA PRO A 127 -30.73 -18.39 24.77
C PRO A 127 -30.99 -17.10 23.99
N ALA A 128 -30.03 -16.17 24.06
CA ALA A 128 -30.05 -15.01 23.19
C ALA A 128 -30.10 -15.58 21.77
N THR A 129 -31.19 -15.33 21.08
CA THR A 129 -31.31 -15.60 19.66
C THR A 129 -30.05 -15.00 19.02
N PRO A 130 -29.23 -15.77 18.28
CA PRO A 130 -28.12 -15.16 17.58
C PRO A 130 -28.74 -14.09 16.70
N ALA A 131 -28.36 -12.83 16.93
CA ALA A 131 -28.70 -11.75 16.03
C ALA A 131 -28.32 -12.26 14.65
N ALA A 132 -29.32 -12.47 13.80
CA ALA A 132 -29.10 -12.92 12.43
C ALA A 132 -28.02 -11.96 11.90
N ALA A 133 -26.85 -12.51 11.57
CA ALA A 133 -25.80 -11.75 10.92
C ALA A 133 -26.47 -11.16 9.69
N GLN A 134 -26.83 -9.86 9.76
CA GLN A 134 -27.34 -9.15 8.60
C GLN A 134 -26.24 -9.30 7.57
N ALA A 135 -26.54 -10.04 6.49
CA ALA A 135 -25.65 -10.17 5.36
C ALA A 135 -25.22 -8.73 5.02
N ALA A 136 -23.90 -8.50 5.02
CA ALA A 136 -23.36 -7.18 4.76
C ALA A 136 -23.99 -6.69 3.46
N ALA A 137 -24.75 -5.58 3.52
CA ALA A 137 -25.33 -5.00 2.32
C ALA A 137 -24.15 -4.64 1.40
N GLY A 138 -24.22 -5.05 0.13
CA GLY A 138 -23.18 -4.72 -0.86
C GLY A 138 -23.02 -3.21 -1.02
N PRO A 139 -21.97 -2.76 -1.72
CA PRO A 139 -21.73 -1.34 -1.94
C PRO A 139 -22.86 -0.69 -2.72
N GLN A 140 -23.20 0.55 -2.38
CA GLN A 140 -24.21 1.34 -3.05
C GLN A 140 -23.59 2.61 -3.62
N GLN A 141 -24.04 3.01 -4.82
CA GLN A 141 -23.56 4.21 -5.51
C GLN A 141 -24.69 5.20 -5.74
N PHE A 142 -24.39 6.46 -5.53
CA PHE A 142 -25.29 7.59 -5.75
C PHE A 142 -24.55 8.70 -6.49
N GLN A 143 -25.31 9.52 -7.21
CA GLN A 143 -24.80 10.78 -7.75
C GLN A 143 -25.38 11.92 -6.93
N LEU A 144 -24.54 12.80 -6.44
CA LEU A 144 -24.94 14.02 -5.73
C LEU A 144 -25.46 15.07 -6.72
N SER A 145 -26.16 16.08 -6.21
CA SER A 145 -26.79 17.13 -7.00
C SER A 145 -25.85 17.88 -7.93
N ASN A 146 -24.54 17.95 -7.60
CA ASN A 146 -23.50 18.61 -8.38
C ASN A 146 -22.70 17.66 -9.31
N GLY A 147 -23.11 16.39 -9.40
CA GLY A 147 -22.45 15.39 -10.26
C GLY A 147 -21.33 14.59 -9.59
N MET A 148 -20.93 14.91 -8.34
CA MET A 148 -19.97 14.09 -7.58
C MET A 148 -20.56 12.72 -7.29
N GLN A 149 -19.74 11.68 -7.35
CA GLN A 149 -20.19 10.32 -7.01
C GLN A 149 -20.04 10.07 -5.51
N LEU A 150 -20.98 9.33 -4.93
CA LEU A 150 -20.90 8.80 -3.57
C LEU A 150 -21.00 7.27 -3.63
N ILE A 151 -20.03 6.59 -3.03
CA ILE A 151 -20.04 5.13 -2.90
C ILE A 151 -20.00 4.80 -1.40
N VAL A 152 -20.94 3.98 -0.94
CA VAL A 152 -21.06 3.60 0.47
C VAL A 152 -21.02 2.09 0.60
N GLN A 153 -20.10 1.58 1.42
CA GLN A 153 -19.95 0.17 1.76
C GLN A 153 -20.14 -0.03 3.27
N PRO A 154 -21.34 -0.41 3.74
CA PRO A 154 -21.55 -0.73 5.15
C PRO A 154 -20.74 -1.97 5.57
N ASP A 155 -19.98 -1.85 6.68
CA ASP A 155 -19.28 -2.96 7.32
C ASP A 155 -19.26 -2.72 8.83
N ARG A 156 -20.15 -3.38 9.56
CA ARG A 156 -20.37 -3.18 11.00
C ARG A 156 -19.53 -4.08 11.91
N ARG A 157 -18.47 -4.70 11.37
CA ARG A 157 -17.60 -5.60 12.15
C ARG A 157 -16.75 -4.87 13.19
N ALA A 158 -16.48 -3.58 12.99
CA ALA A 158 -15.74 -2.72 13.92
C ALA A 158 -16.36 -1.31 13.93
N PRO A 159 -16.33 -0.56 15.07
CA PRO A 159 -16.93 0.77 15.19
C PRO A 159 -16.06 1.87 14.54
N THR A 160 -15.55 1.60 13.34
CA THR A 160 -14.67 2.47 12.57
C THR A 160 -15.25 2.74 11.19
N ALA A 161 -14.89 3.88 10.62
CA ALA A 161 -15.19 4.23 9.24
C ALA A 161 -13.93 4.70 8.51
N VAL A 162 -13.89 4.42 7.23
CA VAL A 162 -12.93 4.98 6.27
C VAL A 162 -13.70 5.92 5.37
N HIS A 163 -13.26 7.16 5.33
CA HIS A 163 -13.73 8.18 4.39
C HIS A 163 -12.62 8.46 3.39
N MET A 164 -12.95 8.47 2.09
CA MET A 164 -11.99 8.76 1.02
C MET A 164 -12.60 9.74 0.01
N VAL A 165 -11.77 10.63 -0.51
CA VAL A 165 -12.07 11.40 -1.73
C VAL A 165 -11.12 10.96 -2.83
N TRP A 166 -11.67 10.46 -3.92
CA TRP A 166 -10.96 10.01 -5.10
C TRP A 166 -11.16 10.99 -6.25
N LEU A 167 -10.08 11.29 -6.97
CA LEU A 167 -10.10 12.14 -8.15
C LEU A 167 -9.57 11.36 -9.36
N ARG A 168 -10.27 11.45 -10.48
CA ARG A 168 -9.77 10.93 -11.78
C ARG A 168 -8.76 11.88 -12.39
N VAL A 169 -7.71 12.19 -11.64
CA VAL A 169 -6.59 13.02 -12.07
C VAL A 169 -5.32 12.57 -11.35
N GLY A 170 -4.25 12.40 -12.10
CA GLY A 170 -2.94 12.01 -11.60
C GLY A 170 -1.85 12.56 -12.51
N SER A 171 -0.62 12.05 -12.40
CA SER A 171 0.51 12.56 -13.17
C SER A 171 0.34 12.40 -14.68
N MET A 172 -0.53 11.50 -15.16
CA MET A 172 -0.82 11.40 -16.60
C MET A 172 -1.56 12.61 -17.17
N ASP A 173 -2.24 13.38 -16.33
CA ASP A 173 -3.02 14.56 -16.75
C ASP A 173 -2.17 15.84 -16.76
N GLU A 174 -0.91 15.76 -16.34
CA GLU A 174 0.07 16.85 -16.39
C GLU A 174 0.56 17.14 -17.80
N VAL A 175 1.22 18.30 -17.97
CA VAL A 175 1.90 18.68 -19.21
C VAL A 175 3.41 18.78 -19.00
N ASP A 176 4.18 18.67 -20.08
CA ASP A 176 5.64 18.84 -20.01
C ASP A 176 5.97 20.26 -19.55
N GLY A 177 6.95 20.40 -18.66
CA GLY A 177 7.32 21.67 -18.01
C GLY A 177 6.66 21.89 -16.64
N THR A 178 5.65 21.08 -16.27
CA THR A 178 5.01 21.11 -14.96
C THR A 178 4.78 19.71 -14.41
N SER A 179 5.69 18.75 -14.74
CA SER A 179 5.58 17.42 -14.19
C SER A 179 5.75 17.43 -12.66
N GLY A 180 4.97 16.60 -11.97
CA GLY A 180 4.91 16.60 -10.52
C GLY A 180 3.86 17.53 -9.91
N VAL A 181 3.16 18.36 -10.73
CA VAL A 181 2.17 19.30 -10.19
C VAL A 181 1.01 18.62 -9.47
N ALA A 182 0.62 17.41 -9.88
CA ALA A 182 -0.41 16.62 -9.19
C ALA A 182 0.06 16.22 -7.78
N HIS A 183 1.32 15.81 -7.63
CA HIS A 183 1.92 15.45 -6.36
C HIS A 183 2.17 16.68 -5.47
N VAL A 184 2.67 17.77 -6.03
CA VAL A 184 2.82 19.04 -5.30
C VAL A 184 1.46 19.54 -4.81
N LEU A 185 0.40 19.43 -5.62
CA LEU A 185 -0.96 19.77 -5.17
C LEU A 185 -1.43 18.87 -4.03
N GLU A 186 -1.13 17.56 -4.06
CA GLU A 186 -1.41 16.67 -2.92
C GLU A 186 -0.86 17.24 -1.62
N HIS A 187 0.42 17.67 -1.60
CA HIS A 187 1.05 18.33 -0.47
C HIS A 187 0.34 19.63 -0.08
N MET A 188 0.05 20.48 -1.07
CA MET A 188 -0.60 21.77 -0.84
C MET A 188 -2.04 21.66 -0.34
N MET A 189 -2.70 20.54 -0.53
CA MET A 189 -4.02 20.27 0.06
C MET A 189 -3.99 20.25 1.62
N PHE A 190 -2.83 20.03 2.23
CA PHE A 190 -2.66 20.06 3.68
C PHE A 190 -2.18 21.43 4.23
N LYS A 191 -1.93 22.40 3.34
CA LYS A 191 -1.34 23.71 3.71
C LYS A 191 -2.38 24.82 3.87
N GLY A 192 -3.66 24.46 3.97
CA GLY A 192 -4.74 25.37 4.34
C GLY A 192 -5.98 25.25 3.47
N SER A 193 -7.09 25.65 4.06
CA SER A 193 -8.37 25.88 3.40
C SER A 193 -9.00 27.13 3.98
N ARG A 194 -10.17 27.53 3.48
CA ARG A 194 -10.85 28.74 3.97
C ARG A 194 -11.08 28.74 5.47
N SER A 195 -11.42 27.56 6.04
CA SER A 195 -11.76 27.44 7.47
C SER A 195 -10.69 26.76 8.32
N VAL A 196 -9.61 26.26 7.71
CA VAL A 196 -8.58 25.48 8.37
C VAL A 196 -7.20 26.02 8.03
N PRO A 197 -6.48 26.62 8.99
CA PRO A 197 -5.12 27.12 8.80
C PRO A 197 -4.13 25.99 8.42
N PRO A 198 -2.93 26.33 7.88
CA PRO A 198 -1.88 25.35 7.60
C PRO A 198 -1.54 24.48 8.82
N GLY A 199 -1.42 23.16 8.63
CA GLY A 199 -1.09 22.18 9.67
C GLY A 199 -2.24 21.82 10.62
N ASP A 200 -3.38 22.51 10.54
CA ASP A 200 -4.52 22.27 11.43
C ASP A 200 -5.36 21.07 11.02
N PHE A 201 -5.37 20.72 9.75
CA PHE A 201 -6.18 19.61 9.26
C PHE A 201 -5.77 18.30 9.97
N SER A 202 -4.49 17.97 9.94
CA SER A 202 -3.93 16.77 10.58
C SER A 202 -4.16 16.76 12.09
N ARG A 203 -3.95 17.90 12.74
CA ARG A 203 -4.21 18.04 14.19
C ARG A 203 -5.67 17.80 14.55
N ARG A 204 -6.62 18.31 13.75
CA ARG A 204 -8.05 18.10 13.97
C ARG A 204 -8.45 16.66 13.75
N VAL A 205 -7.95 15.99 12.69
CA VAL A 205 -8.22 14.57 12.46
C VAL A 205 -7.66 13.73 13.60
N ALA A 206 -6.42 13.99 14.04
CA ALA A 206 -5.82 13.29 15.17
C ALA A 206 -6.62 13.51 16.48
N ALA A 207 -7.12 14.74 16.75
CA ALA A 207 -7.95 15.03 17.90
C ALA A 207 -9.31 14.30 17.88
N LEU A 208 -9.80 13.91 16.71
CA LEU A 208 -10.98 13.06 16.54
C LEU A 208 -10.67 11.55 16.76
N GLY A 209 -9.41 11.19 17.04
CA GLY A 209 -8.96 9.81 17.15
C GLY A 209 -8.74 9.15 15.77
N GLY A 210 -8.55 9.94 14.73
CA GLY A 210 -8.36 9.48 13.36
C GLY A 210 -6.92 9.48 12.91
N GLN A 211 -6.70 8.79 11.79
CA GLN A 211 -5.47 8.82 11.00
C GLN A 211 -5.83 9.27 9.59
N GLU A 212 -4.94 9.99 8.95
CA GLU A 212 -5.13 10.46 7.59
C GLU A 212 -3.92 10.20 6.72
N ASN A 213 -4.15 10.21 5.42
CA ASN A 213 -3.08 10.22 4.42
C ASN A 213 -3.62 10.59 3.04
N ALA A 214 -2.71 10.76 2.09
CA ALA A 214 -3.02 10.93 0.68
C ALA A 214 -2.06 10.13 -0.18
N PHE A 215 -2.37 10.01 -1.45
CA PHE A 215 -1.52 9.38 -2.45
C PHE A 215 -1.83 9.93 -3.84
N THR A 216 -0.79 10.17 -4.62
CA THR A 216 -0.87 10.47 -6.04
C THR A 216 -0.33 9.30 -6.84
N SER A 217 -1.06 8.90 -7.88
CA SER A 217 -0.69 7.86 -8.84
C SER A 217 -0.58 8.44 -10.25
N LEU A 218 -0.27 7.58 -11.22
CA LEU A 218 -0.35 7.94 -12.64
C LEU A 218 -1.78 8.40 -13.01
N ASP A 219 -2.81 7.71 -12.54
CA ASP A 219 -4.19 7.80 -13.03
C ASP A 219 -5.14 8.56 -12.12
N TYR A 220 -4.80 8.70 -10.84
CA TYR A 220 -5.69 9.22 -9.81
C TYR A 220 -4.91 9.83 -8.63
N THR A 221 -5.63 10.66 -7.87
CA THR A 221 -5.20 11.14 -6.56
C THR A 221 -6.28 10.78 -5.55
N GLY A 222 -5.89 10.39 -4.34
CA GLY A 222 -6.81 10.00 -3.27
C GLY A 222 -6.40 10.58 -1.92
N TYR A 223 -7.39 10.99 -1.15
CA TYR A 223 -7.26 11.47 0.23
C TYR A 223 -8.11 10.58 1.12
N TYR A 224 -7.61 10.19 2.28
CA TYR A 224 -8.40 9.35 3.17
C TYR A 224 -8.20 9.67 4.65
N GLN A 225 -9.23 9.36 5.42
CA GLN A 225 -9.22 9.37 6.86
C GLN A 225 -9.84 8.07 7.38
N GLN A 226 -9.15 7.44 8.33
CA GLN A 226 -9.70 6.33 9.10
C GLN A 226 -10.01 6.83 10.51
N ILE A 227 -11.25 6.69 10.95
CA ILE A 227 -11.78 7.37 12.12
C ILE A 227 -12.75 6.46 12.89
N PRO A 228 -13.05 6.75 14.18
CA PRO A 228 -14.23 6.22 14.84
C PRO A 228 -15.50 6.61 14.05
N ALA A 229 -16.40 5.67 13.80
CA ALA A 229 -17.54 5.85 12.90
C ALA A 229 -18.44 7.05 13.27
N HIS A 230 -18.59 7.34 14.59
CA HIS A 230 -19.39 8.47 15.08
C HIS A 230 -18.77 9.86 14.78
N ARG A 231 -17.53 9.92 14.27
CA ARG A 231 -16.81 11.13 13.87
C ARG A 231 -16.87 11.40 12.35
N LEU A 232 -17.60 10.59 11.61
CA LEU A 232 -17.66 10.70 10.15
C LEU A 232 -18.11 12.10 9.68
N GLU A 233 -19.12 12.70 10.31
CA GLU A 233 -19.61 14.03 9.93
C GLU A 233 -18.53 15.10 10.09
N ASP A 234 -17.74 15.05 11.18
CA ASP A 234 -16.66 16.01 11.42
C ASP A 234 -15.63 15.98 10.30
N VAL A 235 -15.24 14.78 9.88
CA VAL A 235 -14.25 14.58 8.80
C VAL A 235 -14.82 14.97 7.43
N MET A 236 -16.05 14.58 7.11
CA MET A 236 -16.71 14.98 5.87
C MET A 236 -16.78 16.51 5.72
N ARG A 237 -17.05 17.22 6.80
CA ARG A 237 -17.07 18.68 6.81
C ARG A 237 -15.69 19.29 6.56
N LEU A 238 -14.64 18.75 7.21
CA LEU A 238 -13.25 19.21 7.03
C LEU A 238 -12.76 18.94 5.59
N GLU A 239 -13.02 17.75 5.08
CA GLU A 239 -12.59 17.35 3.74
C GLU A 239 -13.31 18.11 2.63
N ALA A 240 -14.62 18.34 2.78
CA ALA A 240 -15.40 19.13 1.83
C ALA A 240 -14.91 20.58 1.73
N ASP A 241 -14.53 21.21 2.87
CA ASP A 241 -13.92 22.55 2.88
C ASP A 241 -12.56 22.53 2.19
N ARG A 242 -11.70 21.54 2.48
CA ARG A 242 -10.40 21.37 1.83
C ARG A 242 -10.53 21.17 0.32
N PHE A 243 -11.45 20.33 -0.12
CA PHE A 243 -11.71 20.07 -1.54
C PHE A 243 -12.20 21.32 -2.28
N ALA A 244 -13.14 22.06 -1.68
CA ALA A 244 -13.78 23.21 -2.32
C ALA A 244 -12.96 24.51 -2.24
N HIS A 245 -12.21 24.68 -1.16
CA HIS A 245 -11.58 25.94 -0.78
C HIS A 245 -10.13 25.75 -0.35
N ASN A 246 -9.34 25.03 -1.16
CA ASN A 246 -7.90 24.90 -0.91
C ASN A 246 -7.24 26.27 -1.12
N GLU A 247 -6.96 26.95 -0.02
CA GLU A 247 -6.43 28.32 0.02
C GLU A 247 -5.18 28.34 0.92
N TRP A 248 -4.05 28.77 0.37
CA TRP A 248 -2.78 28.85 1.08
C TRP A 248 -1.93 30.03 0.56
N PRO A 249 -1.10 30.64 1.43
CA PRO A 249 -0.16 31.68 1.05
C PRO A 249 0.98 31.15 0.17
N ASP A 250 1.53 31.98 -0.71
CA ASP A 250 2.72 31.61 -1.51
C ASP A 250 3.92 31.21 -0.65
N ALA A 251 3.99 31.73 0.57
CA ALA A 251 5.05 31.36 1.51
C ALA A 251 5.00 29.88 1.90
N GLU A 252 3.83 29.26 2.00
CA GLU A 252 3.69 27.82 2.28
C GLU A 252 4.11 26.99 1.06
N PHE A 253 3.76 27.41 -0.16
CA PHE A 253 4.25 26.76 -1.36
C PHE A 253 5.79 26.78 -1.43
N ARG A 254 6.43 27.93 -1.16
CA ARG A 254 7.90 28.02 -1.20
C ARG A 254 8.61 27.10 -0.23
N LYS A 255 7.99 26.80 0.91
CA LYS A 255 8.52 25.79 1.85
C LYS A 255 8.28 24.39 1.34
N GLU A 256 7.07 24.12 0.87
CA GLU A 256 6.65 22.77 0.53
C GLU A 256 7.29 22.25 -0.76
N ILE A 257 7.55 23.12 -1.73
CA ILE A 257 8.25 22.69 -2.94
C ILE A 257 9.67 22.18 -2.63
N GLU A 258 10.34 22.75 -1.63
CA GLU A 258 11.64 22.24 -1.17
C GLU A 258 11.48 20.87 -0.46
N VAL A 259 10.40 20.64 0.27
CA VAL A 259 10.08 19.32 0.84
C VAL A 259 9.88 18.29 -0.28
N VAL A 260 9.13 18.62 -1.33
CA VAL A 260 8.91 17.71 -2.47
C VAL A 260 10.22 17.43 -3.22
N LYS A 261 11.08 18.43 -3.40
CA LYS A 261 12.41 18.23 -4.00
C LYS A 261 13.28 17.31 -3.15
N GLU A 262 13.27 17.46 -1.83
CA GLU A 262 14.01 16.59 -0.93
C GLU A 262 13.42 15.17 -0.94
N GLU A 263 12.11 15.04 -0.98
CA GLU A 263 11.46 13.74 -1.15
C GLU A 263 11.89 13.06 -2.46
N ARG A 264 11.98 13.82 -3.55
CA ARG A 264 12.49 13.31 -4.82
C ARG A 264 13.93 12.79 -4.68
N ARG A 265 14.81 13.54 -4.01
CA ARG A 265 16.18 13.09 -3.76
C ARG A 265 16.18 11.78 -2.98
N LEU A 266 15.53 11.75 -1.84
CA LEU A 266 15.51 10.60 -0.93
C LEU A 266 14.87 9.34 -1.55
N ARG A 267 13.86 9.50 -2.40
CA ARG A 267 13.07 8.38 -2.92
C ARG A 267 13.46 7.93 -4.30
N THR A 268 14.03 8.82 -5.10
CA THR A 268 14.40 8.52 -6.48
C THR A 268 15.91 8.62 -6.67
N GLU A 269 16.52 9.77 -6.42
CA GLU A 269 17.92 10.00 -6.76
C GLU A 269 18.89 9.20 -5.89
N ASP A 270 18.57 9.07 -4.59
CA ASP A 270 19.35 8.28 -3.63
C ASP A 270 18.97 6.78 -3.60
N GLN A 271 17.98 6.37 -4.43
CA GLN A 271 17.51 5.00 -4.53
C GLN A 271 17.83 4.42 -5.93
N PRO A 272 18.91 3.64 -6.07
CA PRO A 272 19.36 3.17 -7.39
C PRO A 272 18.31 2.42 -8.19
N ARG A 273 17.46 1.62 -7.52
CA ARG A 273 16.37 0.91 -8.18
C ARG A 273 15.25 1.85 -8.62
N ALA A 274 14.90 2.85 -7.81
CA ALA A 274 13.89 3.84 -8.18
C ALA A 274 14.34 4.68 -9.37
N LEU A 275 15.61 5.07 -9.41
CA LEU A 275 16.23 5.76 -10.55
C LEU A 275 16.17 4.89 -11.81
N LEU A 276 16.44 3.58 -11.70
CA LEU A 276 16.29 2.65 -12.84
C LEU A 276 14.85 2.58 -13.33
N TRP A 277 13.86 2.52 -12.45
CA TRP A 277 12.45 2.48 -12.83
C TRP A 277 11.99 3.77 -13.51
N GLU A 278 12.45 4.93 -13.04
CA GLU A 278 12.19 6.22 -13.69
C GLU A 278 12.74 6.24 -15.12
N GLN A 279 14.00 5.83 -15.29
CA GLN A 279 14.64 5.78 -16.61
C GLN A 279 14.01 4.72 -17.52
N LEU A 280 13.60 3.57 -16.95
CA LEU A 280 12.88 2.53 -17.70
C LEU A 280 11.56 3.07 -18.24
N SER A 281 10.77 3.76 -17.42
CA SER A 281 9.50 4.36 -17.83
C SER A 281 9.69 5.40 -18.93
N ALA A 282 10.70 6.27 -18.78
CA ALA A 282 11.05 7.28 -19.77
C ALA A 282 11.49 6.67 -21.11
N ALA A 283 12.18 5.52 -21.07
CA ALA A 283 12.61 4.80 -22.28
C ALA A 283 11.50 3.94 -22.90
N ALA A 284 10.60 3.38 -22.10
CA ALA A 284 9.55 2.48 -22.57
C ALA A 284 8.42 3.20 -23.31
N PHE A 285 8.17 4.47 -22.99
CA PHE A 285 7.08 5.24 -23.57
C PHE A 285 7.60 6.46 -24.34
N THR A 286 7.06 6.66 -25.54
CA THR A 286 7.42 7.79 -26.40
C THR A 286 6.44 8.95 -26.26
N ALA A 287 5.14 8.65 -26.35
CA ALA A 287 4.06 9.66 -26.34
C ALA A 287 3.23 9.61 -25.05
N SER A 288 3.14 8.45 -24.40
CA SER A 288 2.34 8.30 -23.19
C SER A 288 2.89 9.15 -22.04
N PRO A 289 2.03 9.85 -21.29
CA PRO A 289 2.42 10.55 -20.07
C PRO A 289 3.03 9.64 -19.00
N TYR A 290 2.82 8.34 -19.04
CA TYR A 290 3.43 7.35 -18.15
C TYR A 290 4.98 7.34 -18.19
N ARG A 291 5.58 8.03 -19.15
CA ARG A 291 7.03 8.25 -19.21
C ARG A 291 7.56 9.18 -18.12
N ARG A 292 6.69 10.01 -17.50
CA ARG A 292 7.08 10.99 -16.48
C ARG A 292 7.00 10.40 -15.08
N PRO A 293 7.92 10.77 -14.17
CA PRO A 293 7.81 10.39 -12.77
C PRO A 293 6.63 11.09 -12.09
N ILE A 294 5.97 10.41 -11.17
CA ILE A 294 4.85 10.99 -10.39
C ILE A 294 5.31 12.19 -9.56
N VAL A 295 6.52 12.10 -8.97
CA VAL A 295 7.09 13.20 -8.18
C VAL A 295 7.51 14.40 -9.05
N GLY A 296 7.60 14.22 -10.38
CA GLY A 296 8.07 15.23 -11.32
C GLY A 296 9.58 15.21 -11.57
N TRP A 297 10.01 15.79 -12.70
CA TRP A 297 11.43 16.04 -12.97
C TRP A 297 11.93 17.19 -12.11
N MET A 298 13.19 17.13 -11.63
CA MET A 298 13.75 18.19 -10.79
C MET A 298 13.68 19.56 -11.47
N SER A 299 13.99 19.65 -12.78
CA SER A 299 13.91 20.90 -13.55
C SER A 299 12.50 21.51 -13.57
N ASP A 300 11.47 20.67 -13.60
CA ASP A 300 10.09 21.13 -13.59
C ASP A 300 9.68 21.61 -12.18
N LEU A 301 10.13 20.90 -11.14
CA LEU A 301 9.95 21.31 -9.74
C LEU A 301 10.66 22.63 -9.43
N ASP A 302 11.86 22.86 -10.01
CA ASP A 302 12.62 24.11 -9.84
C ASP A 302 11.92 25.30 -10.49
N ALA A 303 11.21 25.06 -11.60
CA ALA A 303 10.50 26.09 -12.35
C ALA A 303 9.04 26.28 -11.91
N MET A 304 8.49 25.36 -11.11
CA MET A 304 7.07 25.35 -10.73
C MET A 304 6.69 26.58 -9.88
N THR A 305 5.55 27.16 -10.20
CA THR A 305 5.03 28.33 -9.50
C THR A 305 3.77 28.00 -8.68
N PRO A 306 3.43 28.82 -7.66
CA PRO A 306 2.17 28.70 -6.92
C PRO A 306 0.94 28.68 -7.85
N GLU A 307 0.99 29.45 -8.94
CA GLU A 307 -0.13 29.57 -9.88
C GLU A 307 -0.33 28.28 -10.70
N ASP A 308 0.73 27.56 -11.07
CA ASP A 308 0.62 26.26 -11.74
C ASP A 308 -0.19 25.28 -10.92
N VAL A 309 0.09 25.20 -9.60
CA VAL A 309 -0.62 24.32 -8.65
C VAL A 309 -2.08 24.74 -8.48
N ARG A 310 -2.33 26.05 -8.31
CA ARG A 310 -3.69 26.59 -8.20
C ARG A 310 -4.49 26.36 -9.49
N GLN A 311 -3.86 26.51 -10.64
CA GLN A 311 -4.49 26.26 -11.93
C GLN A 311 -4.85 24.78 -12.08
N PHE A 312 -3.95 23.89 -11.71
CA PHE A 312 -4.20 22.44 -11.74
C PHE A 312 -5.36 22.06 -10.81
N HIS A 313 -5.41 22.62 -9.59
CA HIS A 313 -6.55 22.43 -8.67
C HIS A 313 -7.86 22.94 -9.30
N ARG A 314 -7.90 24.19 -9.79
CA ARG A 314 -9.12 24.75 -10.41
C ARG A 314 -9.61 23.94 -11.60
N GLN A 315 -8.67 23.36 -12.35
CA GLN A 315 -8.98 22.58 -13.55
C GLN A 315 -9.55 21.21 -13.23
N TRP A 316 -8.97 20.48 -12.28
CA TRP A 316 -9.21 19.06 -12.10
C TRP A 316 -10.00 18.70 -10.85
N TYR A 317 -9.96 19.54 -9.79
CA TYR A 317 -10.68 19.27 -8.54
C TYR A 317 -12.11 19.81 -8.67
N VAL A 318 -12.88 19.14 -9.49
CA VAL A 318 -14.28 19.48 -9.80
C VAL A 318 -15.19 18.33 -9.39
N PRO A 319 -16.42 18.58 -8.89
CA PRO A 319 -17.31 17.54 -8.37
C PRO A 319 -17.50 16.35 -9.33
N ALA A 320 -17.77 16.60 -10.61
CA ALA A 320 -18.00 15.55 -11.60
C ALA A 320 -16.75 14.68 -11.92
N ASN A 321 -15.54 15.09 -11.47
CA ASN A 321 -14.29 14.35 -11.59
C ASN A 321 -13.89 13.65 -10.28
N ALA A 322 -14.77 13.64 -9.27
CA ALA A 322 -14.48 13.15 -7.93
C ALA A 322 -15.55 12.16 -7.44
N ALA A 323 -15.12 11.27 -6.55
CA ALA A 323 -16.00 10.38 -5.80
C ALA A 323 -15.66 10.41 -4.30
N VAL A 324 -16.68 10.48 -3.47
CA VAL A 324 -16.57 10.18 -2.03
C VAL A 324 -16.84 8.70 -1.84
N VAL A 325 -15.92 7.98 -1.19
CA VAL A 325 -16.08 6.58 -0.81
C VAL A 325 -16.10 6.49 0.70
N VAL A 326 -17.14 5.90 1.26
CA VAL A 326 -17.27 5.68 2.71
C VAL A 326 -17.50 4.20 2.96
N ALA A 327 -16.63 3.60 3.78
CA ALA A 327 -16.78 2.20 4.18
C ALA A 327 -16.68 2.07 5.70
N GLY A 328 -17.38 1.11 6.30
CA GLY A 328 -17.32 0.84 7.73
C GLY A 328 -18.68 0.81 8.44
N ASP A 329 -18.67 1.08 9.75
CA ASP A 329 -19.89 1.08 10.58
C ASP A 329 -20.74 2.34 10.33
N VAL A 330 -21.42 2.35 9.20
CA VAL A 330 -22.18 3.51 8.71
C VAL A 330 -23.59 3.12 8.24
N ASP A 331 -24.49 4.10 8.34
CA ASP A 331 -25.82 4.02 7.73
C ASP A 331 -25.82 4.74 6.38
N VAL A 332 -26.29 4.06 5.34
CA VAL A 332 -26.27 4.56 3.95
C VAL A 332 -27.09 5.84 3.79
N ALA A 333 -28.27 5.92 4.41
CA ALA A 333 -29.13 7.09 4.28
C ALA A 333 -28.53 8.30 4.99
N GLN A 334 -27.93 8.09 6.17
CA GLN A 334 -27.20 9.13 6.89
C GLN A 334 -26.01 9.63 6.10
N VAL A 335 -25.16 8.73 5.59
CA VAL A 335 -23.97 9.10 4.78
C VAL A 335 -24.40 9.90 3.56
N ARG A 336 -25.46 9.47 2.85
CA ARG A 336 -25.99 10.20 1.69
C ARG A 336 -26.45 11.60 2.05
N ALA A 337 -27.16 11.76 3.15
CA ALA A 337 -27.62 13.07 3.61
C ALA A 337 -26.43 14.00 3.96
N LEU A 338 -25.41 13.47 4.65
CA LEU A 338 -24.18 14.20 4.95
C LEU A 338 -23.39 14.57 3.69
N ALA A 339 -23.27 13.64 2.76
CA ALA A 339 -22.58 13.90 1.48
C ALA A 339 -23.29 14.98 0.67
N GLU A 340 -24.61 14.96 0.56
CA GLU A 340 -25.37 16.01 -0.11
C GLU A 340 -25.20 17.37 0.61
N LYS A 341 -25.22 17.38 1.95
CA LYS A 341 -25.05 18.60 2.75
C LYS A 341 -23.68 19.25 2.52
N TYR A 342 -22.60 18.50 2.55
CA TYR A 342 -21.25 19.04 2.53
C TYR A 342 -20.63 19.09 1.14
N TYR A 343 -20.77 18.03 0.36
CA TYR A 343 -20.19 17.96 -0.98
C TYR A 343 -21.17 18.40 -2.07
N GLY A 344 -22.46 18.04 -1.97
CA GLY A 344 -23.47 18.41 -2.96
C GLY A 344 -23.65 19.91 -3.15
N SER A 345 -23.34 20.71 -2.12
CA SER A 345 -23.37 22.18 -2.16
C SER A 345 -22.20 22.83 -2.92
N ILE A 346 -21.14 22.07 -3.26
CA ILE A 346 -19.97 22.60 -3.97
C ILE A 346 -20.37 22.91 -5.42
N PRO A 347 -20.05 24.11 -5.94
CA PRO A 347 -20.48 24.53 -7.28
C PRO A 347 -20.00 23.58 -8.37
N THR A 348 -20.90 23.22 -9.27
CA THR A 348 -20.60 22.39 -10.45
C THR A 348 -19.67 23.13 -11.41
N ARG A 349 -18.67 22.42 -11.93
CA ARG A 349 -17.79 22.86 -13.00
C ARG A 349 -17.59 21.73 -14.01
N ALA A 350 -17.33 22.07 -15.27
CA ALA A 350 -17.08 21.09 -16.31
C ALA A 350 -15.75 20.36 -16.08
N VAL A 351 -15.76 19.05 -16.29
CA VAL A 351 -14.53 18.25 -16.34
C VAL A 351 -13.79 18.58 -17.63
N PRO A 352 -12.48 18.88 -17.59
CA PRO A 352 -11.70 19.14 -18.79
C PRO A 352 -11.71 17.95 -19.75
N THR A 353 -11.84 18.24 -21.05
CA THR A 353 -11.71 17.20 -22.07
C THR A 353 -10.26 16.80 -22.24
N ARG A 354 -9.97 15.51 -22.01
CA ARG A 354 -8.64 14.94 -22.24
C ARG A 354 -8.43 14.65 -23.72
N LYS A 355 -7.34 15.16 -24.28
CA LYS A 355 -6.95 14.80 -25.65
C LYS A 355 -6.30 13.42 -25.63
N PRO A 356 -6.74 12.46 -26.45
CA PRO A 356 -6.11 11.14 -26.55
C PRO A 356 -4.63 11.26 -26.92
N ARG A 357 -3.78 10.49 -26.25
CA ARG A 357 -2.36 10.35 -26.57
C ARG A 357 -2.10 8.87 -26.84
N THR A 358 -2.13 8.51 -28.11
CA THR A 358 -1.86 7.12 -28.53
C THR A 358 -0.37 6.88 -28.51
N GLU A 359 0.06 5.91 -27.73
CA GLU A 359 1.44 5.45 -27.72
C GLU A 359 1.76 4.69 -29.00
N PRO A 360 2.76 5.09 -29.81
CA PRO A 360 3.10 4.39 -31.04
C PRO A 360 3.60 2.97 -30.76
N ALA A 361 3.42 2.08 -31.72
CA ALA A 361 3.96 0.72 -31.65
C ALA A 361 5.49 0.77 -31.55
N GLN A 362 6.04 -0.01 -30.62
CA GLN A 362 7.47 -0.20 -30.54
C GLN A 362 7.94 -1.07 -31.71
N ARG A 363 9.12 -0.75 -32.26
CA ARG A 363 9.74 -1.48 -33.37
C ARG A 363 11.17 -1.80 -33.00
N GLY A 364 11.37 -2.95 -32.34
CA GLY A 364 12.66 -3.43 -31.88
C GLY A 364 12.93 -3.23 -30.39
N LEU A 365 13.92 -3.96 -29.91
CA LEU A 365 14.39 -3.93 -28.53
C LEU A 365 14.95 -2.56 -28.17
N ARG A 366 14.52 -2.02 -27.00
CA ARG A 366 15.15 -0.88 -26.34
C ARG A 366 16.00 -1.38 -25.18
N ARG A 367 17.18 -0.80 -25.00
CA ARG A 367 18.07 -1.16 -23.91
C ARG A 367 18.69 0.09 -23.29
N ILE A 368 18.64 0.17 -21.97
CA ILE A 368 19.28 1.24 -21.19
C ILE A 368 20.11 0.64 -20.07
N GLU A 369 21.15 1.38 -19.69
CA GLU A 369 22.01 1.11 -18.54
C GLU A 369 22.00 2.31 -17.62
N VAL A 370 21.78 2.06 -16.33
CA VAL A 370 21.77 3.09 -15.29
C VAL A 370 22.94 2.83 -14.35
N LYS A 371 23.85 3.79 -14.21
CA LYS A 371 24.98 3.74 -13.29
C LYS A 371 24.63 4.48 -12.02
N ALA A 372 24.61 3.78 -10.88
CA ALA A 372 24.36 4.39 -9.58
C ALA A 372 25.07 3.62 -8.46
N PRO A 373 25.38 4.27 -7.32
CA PRO A 373 25.96 3.61 -6.17
C PRO A 373 25.04 2.49 -5.66
N ALA A 374 25.46 1.23 -5.77
CA ALA A 374 24.67 0.08 -5.37
C ALA A 374 25.57 -1.12 -5.02
N GLU A 375 25.08 -2.00 -4.16
CA GLU A 375 25.81 -3.24 -3.82
C GLU A 375 25.67 -4.31 -4.91
N GLN A 376 24.51 -4.37 -5.57
CA GLN A 376 24.17 -5.40 -6.54
C GLN A 376 23.61 -4.80 -7.81
N ALA A 377 23.86 -5.48 -8.93
CA ALA A 377 23.18 -5.22 -10.17
C ALA A 377 21.67 -5.58 -10.05
N TYR A 378 20.87 -4.97 -10.89
CA TYR A 378 19.46 -5.26 -11.01
C TYR A 378 19.06 -5.18 -12.47
N VAL A 379 18.19 -6.07 -12.93
CA VAL A 379 17.67 -6.05 -14.29
C VAL A 379 16.16 -6.04 -14.28
N ALA A 380 15.58 -5.22 -15.13
CA ALA A 380 14.14 -5.13 -15.37
C ALA A 380 13.86 -5.24 -16.87
N LEU A 381 12.93 -6.12 -17.22
CA LEU A 381 12.42 -6.35 -18.58
C LEU A 381 10.96 -5.92 -18.60
N ALA A 382 10.63 -4.88 -19.34
CA ALA A 382 9.27 -4.37 -19.48
C ALA A 382 8.75 -4.68 -20.89
N PHE A 383 7.69 -5.47 -20.98
CA PHE A 383 7.02 -5.82 -22.23
C PHE A 383 5.70 -5.05 -22.34
N ARG A 384 5.44 -4.46 -23.48
CA ARG A 384 4.15 -3.82 -23.77
C ARG A 384 3.10 -4.89 -24.06
N VAL A 385 1.99 -4.81 -23.33
CA VAL A 385 0.90 -5.80 -23.38
C VAL A 385 -0.46 -5.08 -23.46
N PRO A 386 -1.55 -5.79 -23.81
CA PRO A 386 -2.88 -5.20 -23.79
C PRO A 386 -3.32 -4.85 -22.37
N ALA A 387 -4.06 -3.74 -22.24
CA ALA A 387 -4.71 -3.34 -21.01
C ALA A 387 -6.05 -4.07 -20.83
N LEU A 388 -6.47 -4.26 -19.57
CA LEU A 388 -7.80 -4.72 -19.21
C LEU A 388 -8.74 -3.52 -19.16
N SER A 389 -9.61 -3.41 -20.14
CA SER A 389 -10.54 -2.29 -20.26
C SER A 389 -11.94 -2.61 -19.73
N ALA A 390 -12.39 -3.85 -19.79
CA ALA A 390 -13.70 -4.28 -19.36
C ALA A 390 -13.67 -5.63 -18.63
N VAL A 391 -14.44 -5.72 -17.53
CA VAL A 391 -14.62 -6.96 -16.75
C VAL A 391 -15.96 -7.64 -17.00
N ASP A 392 -16.93 -6.92 -17.57
CA ASP A 392 -18.31 -7.41 -17.80
C ASP A 392 -18.40 -8.29 -19.05
N ALA A 393 -17.91 -7.75 -20.17
CA ALA A 393 -17.95 -8.38 -21.48
C ALA A 393 -16.55 -8.26 -22.11
N PRO A 394 -15.58 -9.05 -21.63
CA PRO A 394 -14.19 -8.89 -22.04
C PRO A 394 -14.01 -9.16 -23.53
N SER A 395 -13.34 -8.25 -24.21
CA SER A 395 -12.86 -8.38 -25.60
C SER A 395 -11.82 -9.50 -25.74
N ALA A 396 -11.30 -9.71 -26.91
CA ALA A 396 -10.16 -10.63 -27.09
C ALA A 396 -8.90 -10.11 -26.35
N GLU A 397 -8.65 -8.81 -26.40
CA GLU A 397 -7.53 -8.17 -25.71
C GLU A 397 -7.69 -8.21 -24.20
N ASP A 398 -8.91 -8.00 -23.67
CA ASP A 398 -9.18 -8.14 -22.23
C ASP A 398 -8.95 -9.58 -21.75
N ARG A 399 -9.33 -10.59 -22.55
CA ARG A 399 -9.03 -12.00 -22.23
C ARG A 399 -7.53 -12.29 -22.22
N ASP A 400 -6.76 -11.68 -23.13
CA ASP A 400 -5.31 -11.76 -23.11
C ASP A 400 -4.73 -11.07 -21.87
N ALA A 401 -5.25 -9.90 -21.46
CA ALA A 401 -4.86 -9.22 -20.25
C ALA A 401 -5.14 -10.06 -18.98
N LEU A 402 -6.30 -10.73 -18.92
CA LEU A 402 -6.62 -11.68 -17.84
C LEU A 402 -5.65 -12.87 -17.81
N ALA A 403 -5.30 -13.43 -18.98
CA ALA A 403 -4.34 -14.51 -19.07
C ALA A 403 -2.91 -14.05 -18.65
N LEU A 404 -2.55 -12.79 -18.91
CA LEU A 404 -1.28 -12.20 -18.46
C LEU A 404 -1.22 -12.03 -16.94
N ILE A 405 -2.34 -11.66 -16.28
CA ILE A 405 -2.42 -11.67 -14.81
C ILE A 405 -2.12 -13.06 -14.27
N VAL A 406 -2.75 -14.09 -14.85
CA VAL A 406 -2.54 -15.48 -14.43
C VAL A 406 -1.12 -15.95 -14.75
N LEU A 407 -0.54 -15.57 -15.90
CA LEU A 407 0.86 -15.87 -16.24
C LEU A 407 1.82 -15.28 -15.20
N SER A 408 1.61 -14.04 -14.78
CA SER A 408 2.42 -13.44 -13.72
C SER A 408 2.35 -14.26 -12.43
N ALA A 409 1.15 -14.68 -12.02
CA ALA A 409 0.99 -15.51 -10.84
C ALA A 409 1.63 -16.91 -10.96
N VAL A 410 1.64 -17.51 -12.16
CA VAL A 410 2.36 -18.76 -12.44
C VAL A 410 3.87 -18.57 -12.30
N LEU A 411 4.40 -17.43 -12.74
CA LEU A 411 5.82 -17.15 -12.72
C LEU A 411 6.35 -16.83 -11.33
N SER A 412 5.67 -15.99 -10.54
CA SER A 412 6.17 -15.54 -9.22
C SER A 412 5.08 -15.32 -8.15
N GLY A 413 3.83 -15.73 -8.38
CA GLY A 413 2.70 -15.40 -7.51
C GLY A 413 2.63 -16.16 -6.17
N TYR A 414 3.55 -17.09 -5.88
CA TYR A 414 3.55 -17.90 -4.65
C TYR A 414 4.93 -18.48 -4.38
N ASP A 415 5.15 -18.92 -3.13
CA ASP A 415 6.41 -19.58 -2.73
C ASP A 415 6.61 -20.88 -3.51
N GLY A 416 7.78 -21.01 -4.14
CA GLY A 416 8.07 -22.11 -5.04
C GLY A 416 7.44 -21.97 -6.43
N ALA A 417 7.08 -20.75 -6.87
CA ALA A 417 6.68 -20.47 -8.24
C ALA A 417 7.82 -20.70 -9.23
N ARG A 418 7.54 -20.60 -10.54
CA ARG A 418 8.50 -21.01 -11.57
C ARG A 418 9.81 -20.24 -11.52
N LEU A 419 9.78 -18.91 -11.39
CA LEU A 419 11.00 -18.10 -11.36
C LEU A 419 11.85 -18.42 -10.14
N GLU A 420 11.24 -18.59 -8.98
CA GLU A 420 11.97 -18.97 -7.78
C GLU A 420 12.67 -20.31 -7.95
N ARG A 421 11.95 -21.37 -8.36
CA ARG A 421 12.53 -22.70 -8.57
C ARG A 421 13.62 -22.71 -9.62
N ALA A 422 13.44 -21.98 -10.73
CA ALA A 422 14.34 -22.04 -11.87
C ALA A 422 15.59 -21.17 -11.70
N LEU A 423 15.47 -20.01 -11.02
CA LEU A 423 16.52 -19.02 -11.01
C LEU A 423 17.20 -18.85 -9.65
N THR A 424 16.46 -19.06 -8.53
CA THR A 424 16.96 -18.68 -7.19
C THR A 424 17.32 -19.88 -6.31
N GLN A 425 16.93 -21.09 -6.70
CA GLN A 425 17.17 -22.30 -5.93
C GLN A 425 18.32 -23.16 -6.50
N GLY A 426 18.94 -23.95 -5.62
CA GLY A 426 19.99 -24.91 -6.00
C GLY A 426 21.38 -24.31 -6.16
N ALA A 427 22.39 -25.17 -6.37
CA ALA A 427 23.80 -24.78 -6.47
C ALA A 427 24.14 -23.98 -7.75
N GLN A 428 23.29 -24.06 -8.78
CA GLN A 428 23.48 -23.37 -10.06
C GLN A 428 22.58 -22.14 -10.20
N ARG A 429 22.04 -21.60 -9.09
CA ARG A 429 21.20 -20.42 -9.12
C ARG A 429 21.87 -19.27 -9.86
N VAL A 430 21.11 -18.54 -10.64
CA VAL A 430 21.58 -17.38 -11.41
C VAL A 430 21.14 -16.06 -10.81
N ALA A 431 20.13 -16.08 -9.94
CA ALA A 431 19.58 -14.91 -9.29
C ALA A 431 19.46 -15.13 -7.77
N ASP A 432 19.53 -14.04 -6.99
CA ASP A 432 19.16 -14.01 -5.58
C ASP A 432 17.67 -13.74 -5.41
N SER A 433 17.06 -12.99 -6.35
CA SER A 433 15.61 -12.85 -6.48
C SER A 433 15.20 -12.72 -7.94
N ALA A 434 13.98 -13.19 -8.25
CA ALA A 434 13.37 -13.05 -9.56
C ALA A 434 11.85 -12.93 -9.41
N ASP A 435 11.26 -11.90 -10.04
CA ASP A 435 9.84 -11.58 -9.91
C ASP A 435 9.20 -11.24 -11.25
N SER A 436 7.88 -11.27 -11.28
CA SER A 436 7.05 -10.83 -12.41
C SER A 436 5.86 -10.01 -11.95
N GLY A 437 5.38 -9.12 -12.80
CA GLY A 437 4.18 -8.32 -12.55
C GLY A 437 3.45 -7.98 -13.85
N ALA A 438 2.13 -8.01 -13.81
CA ALA A 438 1.26 -7.61 -14.92
C ALA A 438 0.49 -6.34 -14.53
N SER A 439 0.98 -5.16 -14.95
CA SER A 439 0.29 -3.87 -14.78
C SER A 439 -0.65 -3.65 -15.96
N VAL A 440 -1.78 -4.36 -15.96
CA VAL A 440 -2.74 -4.33 -17.06
C VAL A 440 -3.96 -3.45 -16.79
N MET A 441 -4.11 -2.92 -15.58
CA MET A 441 -5.19 -2.01 -15.20
C MET A 441 -4.65 -0.59 -15.09
N GLY A 442 -5.28 0.35 -15.78
CA GLY A 442 -4.86 1.74 -15.80
C GLY A 442 -5.48 2.48 -16.97
N ARG A 443 -5.36 3.82 -16.95
CA ARG A 443 -5.86 4.69 -18.04
C ARG A 443 -4.87 4.80 -19.21
N GLY A 444 -3.62 4.38 -19.00
CA GLY A 444 -2.53 4.41 -19.98
C GLY A 444 -2.13 3.01 -20.48
N PRO A 445 -1.02 2.93 -21.23
CA PRO A 445 -0.52 1.67 -21.78
C PRO A 445 -0.09 0.69 -20.68
N ALA A 446 -0.42 -0.59 -20.87
CA ALA A 446 -0.09 -1.65 -19.94
C ALA A 446 1.30 -2.27 -20.19
N GLN A 447 1.88 -2.82 -19.13
CA GLN A 447 3.16 -3.52 -19.18
C GLN A 447 3.12 -4.83 -18.40
N PHE A 448 3.86 -5.81 -18.90
CA PHE A 448 4.27 -6.98 -18.14
C PHE A 448 5.76 -6.85 -17.83
N VAL A 449 6.13 -7.02 -16.59
CA VAL A 449 7.51 -6.81 -16.15
C VAL A 449 8.09 -8.08 -15.55
N LEU A 450 9.34 -8.35 -15.86
CA LEU A 450 10.18 -9.32 -15.16
C LEU A 450 11.36 -8.60 -14.55
N THR A 451 11.73 -8.99 -13.33
CA THR A 451 12.89 -8.41 -12.65
C THR A 451 13.76 -9.48 -12.03
N GLY A 452 15.03 -9.14 -11.79
CA GLY A 452 15.92 -10.03 -11.08
C GLY A 452 17.17 -9.36 -10.55
N VAL A 453 17.68 -9.92 -9.45
CA VAL A 453 18.96 -9.59 -8.85
C VAL A 453 19.94 -10.72 -9.12
N PRO A 454 21.07 -10.48 -9.79
CA PRO A 454 22.05 -11.53 -10.04
C PRO A 454 22.60 -12.13 -8.75
N ALA A 455 22.73 -13.45 -8.70
CA ALA A 455 23.45 -14.13 -7.63
C ALA A 455 24.96 -13.81 -7.69
N GLN A 456 25.67 -14.04 -6.60
CA GLN A 456 27.10 -13.78 -6.52
C GLN A 456 27.86 -14.44 -7.68
N GLY A 457 28.69 -13.67 -8.37
CA GLY A 457 29.46 -14.12 -9.54
C GLY A 457 28.66 -14.27 -10.84
N LYS A 458 27.38 -13.91 -10.84
CA LYS A 458 26.51 -13.88 -12.02
C LYS A 458 26.35 -12.47 -12.54
N THR A 459 25.99 -12.36 -13.82
CA THR A 459 25.77 -11.07 -14.49
C THR A 459 24.29 -10.78 -14.69
N ALA A 460 23.92 -9.49 -14.82
CA ALA A 460 22.57 -9.07 -15.18
C ALA A 460 22.09 -9.72 -16.50
N ARG A 461 23.02 -9.89 -17.46
CA ARG A 461 22.70 -10.58 -18.73
C ARG A 461 22.32 -12.03 -18.54
N GLN A 462 23.01 -12.77 -17.68
CA GLN A 462 22.66 -14.16 -17.37
C GLN A 462 21.26 -14.25 -16.72
N VAL A 463 20.88 -13.29 -15.86
CA VAL A 463 19.54 -13.22 -15.28
C VAL A 463 18.50 -12.88 -16.35
N GLU A 464 18.78 -11.90 -17.23
CA GLU A 464 17.91 -11.57 -18.36
C GLU A 464 17.64 -12.82 -19.23
N ASP A 465 18.71 -13.52 -19.62
CA ASP A 465 18.60 -14.72 -20.45
C ASP A 465 17.80 -15.83 -19.76
N ALA A 466 17.96 -16.00 -18.44
CA ALA A 466 17.22 -16.99 -17.66
C ALA A 466 15.72 -16.62 -17.50
N LEU A 467 15.40 -15.35 -17.28
CA LEU A 467 14.01 -14.85 -17.24
C LEU A 467 13.31 -15.07 -18.59
N ARG A 468 13.99 -14.75 -19.69
CA ARG A 468 13.47 -14.96 -21.04
C ARG A 468 13.32 -16.45 -21.36
N ALA A 469 14.26 -17.29 -20.90
CA ALA A 469 14.18 -18.74 -21.09
C ALA A 469 12.98 -19.35 -20.38
N GLU A 470 12.60 -18.84 -19.18
CA GLU A 470 11.42 -19.33 -18.47
C GLU A 470 10.12 -18.94 -19.19
N LEU A 471 10.02 -17.71 -19.70
CA LEU A 471 8.92 -17.32 -20.58
C LEU A 471 8.83 -18.20 -21.85
N ALA A 472 9.97 -18.45 -22.51
CA ALA A 472 10.03 -19.33 -23.68
C ALA A 472 9.62 -20.77 -23.35
N ARG A 473 9.89 -21.23 -22.12
CA ARG A 473 9.43 -22.54 -21.64
C ARG A 473 7.91 -22.56 -21.50
N VAL A 474 7.29 -21.52 -20.91
CA VAL A 474 5.82 -21.42 -20.86
C VAL A 474 5.23 -21.37 -22.27
N ALA A 475 5.83 -20.59 -23.18
CA ALA A 475 5.37 -20.48 -24.57
C ALA A 475 5.43 -21.84 -25.33
N ARG A 476 6.45 -22.63 -25.07
CA ARG A 476 6.64 -23.94 -25.74
C ARG A 476 5.82 -25.06 -25.07
N ASP A 477 5.93 -25.19 -23.75
CA ASP A 477 5.45 -26.35 -23.00
C ASP A 477 4.09 -26.08 -22.31
N GLY A 478 3.67 -24.81 -22.23
CA GLY A 478 2.44 -24.40 -21.53
C GLY A 478 2.53 -24.49 -20.02
N VAL A 479 1.36 -24.53 -19.38
CA VAL A 479 1.16 -24.74 -17.95
C VAL A 479 0.24 -25.93 -17.72
N SER A 480 0.49 -26.73 -16.68
CA SER A 480 -0.39 -27.85 -16.36
C SER A 480 -1.70 -27.36 -15.72
N ALA A 481 -2.78 -28.11 -15.89
CA ALA A 481 -4.06 -27.81 -15.26
C ALA A 481 -3.93 -27.75 -13.73
N ALA A 482 -3.16 -28.64 -13.12
CA ALA A 482 -2.95 -28.68 -11.67
C ALA A 482 -2.19 -27.44 -11.16
N GLU A 483 -1.19 -26.94 -11.90
CA GLU A 483 -0.47 -25.70 -11.60
C GLU A 483 -1.39 -24.49 -11.69
N LEU A 484 -2.17 -24.42 -12.77
CA LEU A 484 -3.11 -23.33 -13.00
C LEU A 484 -4.18 -23.25 -11.90
N GLU A 485 -4.78 -24.37 -11.51
CA GLU A 485 -5.80 -24.41 -10.45
C GLU A 485 -5.22 -24.03 -9.08
N ARG A 486 -3.99 -24.43 -8.77
CA ARG A 486 -3.31 -23.99 -7.55
C ARG A 486 -3.12 -22.47 -7.51
N VAL A 487 -2.61 -21.89 -8.61
CA VAL A 487 -2.41 -20.43 -8.73
C VAL A 487 -3.72 -19.67 -8.56
N LYS A 488 -4.77 -20.09 -9.26
CA LYS A 488 -6.11 -19.48 -9.14
C LYS A 488 -6.65 -19.54 -7.71
N THR A 489 -6.53 -20.70 -7.07
CA THR A 489 -7.00 -20.90 -5.69
C THR A 489 -6.28 -19.95 -4.73
N GLN A 490 -4.96 -19.84 -4.80
CA GLN A 490 -4.18 -18.95 -3.96
C GLN A 490 -4.51 -17.48 -4.19
N TRP A 491 -4.63 -17.09 -5.47
CA TRP A 491 -4.95 -15.71 -5.81
C TRP A 491 -6.35 -15.30 -5.35
N ILE A 492 -7.35 -16.19 -5.52
CA ILE A 492 -8.72 -15.96 -5.05
C ILE A 492 -8.75 -15.86 -3.53
N ALA A 493 -8.04 -16.76 -2.83
CA ALA A 493 -7.95 -16.72 -1.37
C ALA A 493 -7.36 -15.40 -0.87
N ALA A 494 -6.28 -14.91 -1.49
CA ALA A 494 -5.68 -13.63 -1.15
C ALA A 494 -6.67 -12.47 -1.30
N LYS A 495 -7.44 -12.45 -2.39
CA LYS A 495 -8.47 -11.42 -2.63
C LYS A 495 -9.63 -11.49 -1.64
N VAL A 496 -10.03 -12.69 -1.24
CA VAL A 496 -11.06 -12.85 -0.18
C VAL A 496 -10.56 -12.28 1.15
N TYR A 497 -9.30 -12.55 1.52
CA TYR A 497 -8.70 -12.00 2.75
C TYR A 497 -8.54 -10.47 2.71
N GLU A 498 -8.29 -9.88 1.55
CA GLU A 498 -8.25 -8.41 1.42
C GLU A 498 -9.57 -7.74 1.83
N ARG A 499 -10.71 -8.42 1.66
CA ARG A 499 -12.05 -7.93 2.06
C ARG A 499 -12.25 -7.82 3.57
N ASP A 500 -11.36 -8.39 4.38
CA ASP A 500 -11.42 -8.23 5.84
C ASP A 500 -11.03 -6.82 6.28
N SER A 501 -10.30 -6.08 5.46
CA SER A 501 -9.90 -4.71 5.73
C SER A 501 -10.89 -3.70 5.13
N VAL A 502 -11.55 -2.90 5.99
CA VAL A 502 -12.42 -1.80 5.57
C VAL A 502 -11.67 -0.80 4.67
N MET A 503 -10.39 -0.54 4.97
CA MET A 503 -9.52 0.32 4.16
C MET A 503 -9.35 -0.27 2.74
N ARG A 504 -9.08 -1.57 2.62
CA ARG A 504 -8.92 -2.23 1.32
C ARG A 504 -10.22 -2.24 0.51
N GLN A 505 -11.36 -2.43 1.17
CA GLN A 505 -12.68 -2.32 0.52
C GLN A 505 -12.87 -0.91 -0.08
N ALA A 506 -12.62 0.15 0.70
CA ALA A 506 -12.75 1.52 0.24
C ALA A 506 -11.78 1.84 -0.91
N GLN A 507 -10.52 1.38 -0.82
CA GLN A 507 -9.52 1.53 -1.88
C GLN A 507 -9.92 0.84 -3.18
N SER A 508 -10.38 -0.42 -3.11
CA SER A 508 -10.83 -1.19 -4.27
C SER A 508 -11.99 -0.49 -4.99
N LEU A 509 -13.01 -0.04 -4.24
CA LEU A 509 -14.15 0.69 -4.80
C LEU A 509 -13.74 1.99 -5.49
N GLY A 510 -12.82 2.76 -4.89
CA GLY A 510 -12.29 3.97 -5.48
C GLY A 510 -11.49 3.71 -6.76
N GLN A 511 -10.65 2.68 -6.78
CA GLN A 511 -9.89 2.27 -7.97
C GLN A 511 -10.81 1.83 -9.10
N HIS A 512 -11.84 1.01 -8.81
CA HIS A 512 -12.82 0.59 -9.81
C HIS A 512 -13.59 1.79 -10.38
N TRP A 513 -13.98 2.73 -9.52
CA TRP A 513 -14.63 3.95 -9.98
C TRP A 513 -13.72 4.78 -10.92
N VAL A 514 -12.42 4.91 -10.61
CA VAL A 514 -11.45 5.60 -11.49
C VAL A 514 -11.41 4.95 -12.86
N GLN A 515 -11.42 3.62 -12.94
CA GLN A 515 -11.43 2.85 -14.19
C GLN A 515 -12.78 2.93 -14.94
N GLY A 516 -13.83 3.43 -14.30
CA GLY A 516 -15.18 3.39 -14.85
C GLY A 516 -15.85 2.02 -14.76
N TRP A 517 -15.37 1.16 -13.88
CA TRP A 517 -15.88 -0.19 -13.67
C TRP A 517 -17.07 -0.21 -12.69
N PRO A 518 -17.92 -1.23 -12.74
CA PRO A 518 -19.06 -1.38 -11.82
C PRO A 518 -18.59 -1.68 -10.38
N LEU A 519 -19.49 -1.50 -9.40
CA LEU A 519 -19.17 -1.72 -7.99
C LEU A 519 -18.78 -3.17 -7.67
N ASP A 520 -19.31 -4.12 -8.40
CA ASP A 520 -18.99 -5.56 -8.29
C ASP A 520 -17.86 -6.01 -9.21
N ALA A 521 -17.05 -5.05 -9.70
CA ALA A 521 -15.94 -5.32 -10.63
C ALA A 521 -14.96 -6.37 -10.09
N GLU A 522 -14.68 -6.38 -8.79
CA GLU A 522 -13.80 -7.38 -8.19
C GLU A 522 -14.38 -8.79 -8.31
N ASP A 523 -15.67 -8.99 -8.04
CA ASP A 523 -16.32 -10.30 -8.18
C ASP A 523 -16.34 -10.75 -9.63
N ARG A 524 -16.60 -9.84 -10.57
CA ARG A 524 -16.53 -10.11 -12.01
C ARG A 524 -15.12 -10.47 -12.45
N LEU A 525 -14.12 -9.72 -12.00
CA LEU A 525 -12.70 -10.02 -12.29
C LEU A 525 -12.32 -11.40 -11.78
N LEU A 526 -12.70 -11.75 -10.55
CA LEU A 526 -12.47 -13.07 -9.97
C LEU A 526 -13.18 -14.17 -10.79
N ALA A 527 -14.42 -13.94 -11.22
CA ALA A 527 -15.16 -14.87 -12.07
C ALA A 527 -14.44 -15.06 -13.42
N GLN A 528 -13.97 -14.00 -14.07
CA GLN A 528 -13.25 -14.08 -15.33
C GLN A 528 -11.91 -14.82 -15.17
N LEU A 529 -11.15 -14.54 -14.13
CA LEU A 529 -9.87 -15.21 -13.88
C LEU A 529 -10.03 -16.73 -13.67
N ARG A 530 -11.14 -17.17 -13.08
CA ARG A 530 -11.47 -18.60 -12.95
C ARG A 530 -11.61 -19.29 -14.32
N THR A 531 -12.05 -18.58 -15.34
CA THR A 531 -12.27 -19.14 -16.69
C THR A 531 -11.00 -19.23 -17.53
N VAL A 532 -9.89 -18.58 -17.13
CA VAL A 532 -8.63 -18.63 -17.87
C VAL A 532 -8.12 -20.06 -17.97
N THR A 533 -7.75 -20.47 -19.19
CA THR A 533 -7.30 -21.85 -19.52
C THR A 533 -5.78 -21.93 -19.68
N PRO A 534 -5.17 -23.13 -19.56
CA PRO A 534 -3.76 -23.33 -19.86
C PRO A 534 -3.36 -22.85 -21.25
N GLN A 535 -4.21 -23.08 -22.24
CA GLN A 535 -3.99 -22.68 -23.64
C GLN A 535 -3.95 -21.15 -23.80
N GLN A 536 -4.78 -20.42 -23.08
CA GLN A 536 -4.74 -18.95 -23.09
C GLN A 536 -3.45 -18.42 -22.46
N VAL A 537 -3.00 -18.99 -21.34
CA VAL A 537 -1.71 -18.63 -20.72
C VAL A 537 -0.54 -18.90 -21.66
N GLN A 538 -0.54 -20.05 -22.34
CA GLN A 538 0.48 -20.38 -23.35
C GLN A 538 0.43 -19.42 -24.54
N ALA A 539 -0.76 -19.11 -25.05
CA ALA A 539 -0.94 -18.22 -26.20
C ALA A 539 -0.43 -16.80 -25.93
N VAL A 540 -0.68 -16.23 -24.75
CA VAL A 540 -0.13 -14.90 -24.40
C VAL A 540 1.38 -14.95 -24.23
N ALA A 541 1.93 -16.04 -23.68
CA ALA A 541 3.38 -16.24 -23.58
C ALA A 541 4.05 -16.30 -24.97
N GLN A 542 3.37 -16.82 -25.99
CA GLN A 542 3.85 -16.84 -27.37
C GLN A 542 3.75 -15.48 -28.07
N ARG A 543 2.72 -14.68 -27.74
CA ARG A 543 2.36 -13.47 -28.50
C ARG A 543 3.09 -12.21 -28.06
N TYR A 544 3.30 -12.00 -26.74
CA TYR A 544 3.63 -10.66 -26.22
C TYR A 544 5.06 -10.48 -25.74
N PHE A 545 5.92 -11.49 -25.81
CA PHE A 545 7.27 -11.43 -25.24
C PHE A 545 8.41 -11.42 -26.28
N GLY A 546 8.12 -10.83 -27.43
CA GLY A 546 9.11 -10.57 -28.48
C GLY A 546 9.92 -9.29 -28.24
N ASP A 547 10.98 -9.12 -29.04
CA ASP A 547 11.88 -7.95 -28.95
C ASP A 547 11.18 -6.64 -29.32
N ASP A 548 10.15 -6.69 -30.16
CA ASP A 548 9.38 -5.48 -30.56
C ASP A 548 8.50 -4.91 -29.43
N GLN A 549 8.33 -5.63 -28.32
CA GLN A 549 7.60 -5.16 -27.15
C GLN A 549 8.52 -4.87 -25.96
N LEU A 550 9.82 -5.22 -26.06
CA LEU A 550 10.73 -5.28 -24.91
C LEU A 550 11.55 -4.00 -24.73
N THR A 551 11.54 -3.48 -23.52
CA THR A 551 12.52 -2.51 -23.01
C THR A 551 13.27 -3.16 -21.85
N VAL A 552 14.61 -3.22 -21.91
CA VAL A 552 15.47 -3.74 -20.85
C VAL A 552 16.18 -2.58 -20.17
N ALA A 553 16.13 -2.56 -18.85
CA ALA A 553 16.92 -1.64 -18.02
C ALA A 553 17.84 -2.44 -17.11
N THR A 554 19.12 -2.07 -17.07
CA THR A 554 20.11 -2.70 -16.21
C THR A 554 20.73 -1.66 -15.29
N LEU A 555 20.67 -1.89 -13.96
CA LEU A 555 21.43 -1.14 -12.97
C LEU A 555 22.86 -1.69 -12.92
N LEU A 556 23.81 -0.82 -13.24
CA LEU A 556 25.24 -1.10 -13.16
C LEU A 556 25.79 -0.51 -11.85
N PRO A 557 26.13 -1.34 -10.85
CA PRO A 557 26.63 -0.88 -9.57
C PRO A 557 27.88 -0.01 -9.72
N GLN A 558 27.86 1.13 -9.05
CA GLN A 558 29.04 1.97 -8.84
C GLN A 558 29.47 1.84 -7.37
N PRO A 559 30.74 2.13 -7.06
CA PRO A 559 31.20 2.13 -5.67
C PRO A 559 30.33 3.01 -4.79
N LEU A 560 30.00 2.50 -3.58
CA LEU A 560 29.32 3.30 -2.58
C LEU A 560 30.22 4.45 -2.12
N PRO A 561 29.67 5.64 -1.81
CA PRO A 561 30.43 6.73 -1.24
C PRO A 561 31.16 6.28 0.04
N ALA A 562 32.39 6.75 0.23
CA ALA A 562 33.19 6.45 1.42
C ALA A 562 32.42 6.92 2.68
N GLY A 563 32.12 6.00 3.60
CA GLY A 563 31.37 6.29 4.82
C GLY A 563 29.85 5.98 4.73
N ALA A 564 29.33 5.56 3.59
CA ALA A 564 27.96 5.05 3.52
C ALA A 564 27.84 3.75 4.35
N ALA A 565 26.98 3.75 5.36
CA ALA A 565 26.74 2.57 6.18
C ALA A 565 26.19 1.44 5.29
N ARG A 566 26.82 0.27 5.32
CA ARG A 566 26.29 -0.92 4.64
C ARG A 566 24.92 -1.25 5.25
N PRO A 567 23.86 -1.41 4.45
CA PRO A 567 22.61 -1.95 4.96
C PRO A 567 22.91 -3.34 5.55
N GLY A 568 22.81 -3.50 6.86
CA GLY A 568 23.06 -4.77 7.55
C GLY A 568 24.20 -4.80 8.57
N SER A 569 24.99 -3.74 8.74
CA SER A 569 26.07 -3.66 9.74
C SER A 569 25.67 -2.87 10.99
N ALA A 570 24.45 -3.00 11.48
CA ALA A 570 24.17 -2.58 12.85
C ALA A 570 24.81 -3.61 13.80
N PRO A 571 25.70 -3.21 14.75
CA PRO A 571 26.23 -4.15 15.74
C PRO A 571 25.07 -4.68 16.56
N ALA A 572 24.99 -6.01 16.70
CA ALA A 572 24.05 -6.65 17.59
C ALA A 572 24.22 -6.02 18.98
N ALA A 573 23.20 -5.31 19.44
CA ALA A 573 23.18 -4.78 20.79
C ALA A 573 23.32 -5.95 21.76
N ALA A 574 24.44 -6.01 22.46
CA ALA A 574 24.69 -6.97 23.49
C ALA A 574 23.65 -6.76 24.60
N HIS A 575 22.66 -7.65 24.66
CA HIS A 575 21.81 -7.78 25.84
C HIS A 575 22.71 -8.17 27.02
N ARG A 576 23.03 -7.22 27.88
CA ARG A 576 23.49 -7.52 29.24
C ARG A 576 22.26 -7.74 30.10
N HIS A 577 22.30 -8.89 30.82
CA HIS A 577 21.32 -9.36 31.77
C HIS A 577 21.02 -8.36 32.87
#